data_1c8a41f9ded6e1d813aab49a02847a83
#
_entry.id   1c8a41f9ded6e1d813aab49a02847a83
#
_cell.length_a   1.000
_cell.length_b   1.000
_cell.length_c   1.000
_cell.angle_alpha   90.00
_cell.angle_beta   90.00
_cell.angle_gamma   90.00
#
_symmetry.space_group_name_H-M   'P 1'
#
loop_
_entity.id
_entity.type
_entity.pdbx_description
1 polymer ?
#
loop_
_entity_poly.entity_id
_entity_poly.type
_entity_poly.pdbx_seq_one_letter_code
_entity_poly.pdbx_strand_id
1 'polypeptide(L)'
;MKNCCKSWIFALITVVTACVLFSGSVSAKGTFSAGEEAYIDVSAASLWTTPGDLREVDEPAVSNPADLWTWTESMSLDEKLWLVGELQTQALYGSKVTILEEEPDWVKVAADGQPTPKNELGYPAWMPKDQLADNQRFNHTDKEPFALVTEPTTWLYTNKKLDSKFKELSYNTRLPVINEKEEAVLVATPSDGNKWLPASDISVYAAEDDIPAPDGSDLVETGKQFLGLPYLWAGTSGFGFDCSGFTHTVYDSHGITIPRDSSVQATHGEAVDRDNLQKGDLLFFAYDEGEGSVHHVGMYAGDGSMIHSPNSSSTVEIIEDWENSAYEIEFAGARRYIE
;
A
#
# COMPACT_ATOMS: atom_id res chain seq x y z
N MET A 1 -11.93 -29.63 92.04
CA MET A 1 -10.70 -29.29 91.41
C MET A 1 -11.04 -29.27 89.92
N LYS A 2 -11.02 -28.09 89.23
CA LYS A 2 -11.76 -27.81 88.06
C LYS A 2 -10.84 -27.97 86.79
N ASN A 3 -11.21 -28.89 85.91
CA ASN A 3 -10.60 -29.04 84.57
C ASN A 3 -11.15 -27.97 83.63
N CYS A 4 -10.27 -27.20 83.03
CA CYS A 4 -10.58 -26.22 82.00
C CYS A 4 -10.15 -26.77 80.65
N CYS A 5 -11.17 -27.15 79.80
CA CYS A 5 -10.97 -27.61 78.42
C CYS A 5 -10.91 -26.39 77.53
N LYS A 6 -9.80 -26.13 76.87
CA LYS A 6 -9.69 -25.12 75.83
C LYS A 6 -9.99 -25.75 74.45
N SER A 7 -11.13 -25.41 73.84
CA SER A 7 -11.46 -25.75 72.49
C SER A 7 -10.69 -24.79 71.52
N TRP A 8 -9.97 -25.35 70.57
CA TRP A 8 -9.37 -24.67 69.44
C TRP A 8 -10.31 -24.80 68.28
N ILE A 9 -10.81 -23.67 67.82
CA ILE A 9 -11.60 -23.59 66.60
C ILE A 9 -10.63 -23.31 65.45
N PHE A 10 -10.44 -24.27 64.55
CA PHE A 10 -9.75 -24.05 63.27
C PHE A 10 -10.72 -23.43 62.29
N ALA A 11 -10.49 -22.16 61.92
CA ALA A 11 -11.18 -21.51 60.82
C ALA A 11 -10.55 -21.98 59.50
N LEU A 12 -11.33 -22.71 58.70
CA LEU A 12 -10.96 -23.06 57.31
C LEU A 12 -11.22 -21.83 56.42
N ILE A 13 -10.17 -21.19 55.93
CA ILE A 13 -10.27 -20.14 54.94
C ILE A 13 -10.29 -20.83 53.57
N THR A 14 -11.46 -20.90 52.97
CA THR A 14 -11.63 -21.36 51.58
C THR A 14 -11.29 -20.20 50.64
N VAL A 15 -10.10 -20.24 50.00
CA VAL A 15 -9.75 -19.32 48.93
C VAL A 15 -10.48 -19.76 47.68
N VAL A 16 -11.50 -19.02 47.30
CA VAL A 16 -12.18 -19.16 46.00
C VAL A 16 -11.36 -18.40 44.96
N THR A 17 -10.55 -19.12 44.19
CA THR A 17 -9.87 -18.57 43.01
C THR A 17 -10.90 -18.38 41.91
N ALA A 18 -11.36 -17.16 41.70
CA ALA A 18 -12.19 -16.79 40.55
C ALA A 18 -11.30 -16.80 39.32
N CYS A 19 -11.40 -17.85 38.48
CA CYS A 19 -10.90 -17.84 37.11
C CYS A 19 -11.78 -16.86 36.30
N VAL A 20 -11.27 -15.65 36.07
CA VAL A 20 -11.85 -14.74 35.07
C VAL A 20 -11.47 -15.31 33.73
N LEU A 21 -12.40 -16.04 33.12
CA LEU A 21 -12.33 -16.40 31.71
C LEU A 21 -12.53 -15.11 30.92
N PHE A 22 -11.46 -14.52 30.39
CA PHE A 22 -11.55 -13.56 29.32
C PHE A 22 -12.11 -14.29 28.10
N SER A 23 -13.44 -14.23 27.93
CA SER A 23 -14.08 -14.53 26.67
C SER A 23 -13.70 -13.37 25.71
N GLY A 24 -12.59 -13.48 25.02
CA GLY A 24 -12.36 -12.68 23.83
C GLY A 24 -13.53 -12.95 22.90
N SER A 25 -14.29 -11.90 22.59
CA SER A 25 -15.30 -11.97 21.55
C SER A 25 -14.53 -12.22 20.25
N VAL A 26 -14.51 -13.46 19.76
CA VAL A 26 -14.17 -13.73 18.36
C VAL A 26 -15.29 -13.06 17.58
N SER A 27 -15.03 -11.88 17.04
CA SER A 27 -15.89 -11.28 16.02
C SER A 27 -15.95 -12.32 14.90
N ALA A 28 -17.14 -12.74 14.52
CA ALA A 28 -17.30 -13.61 13.36
C ALA A 28 -16.73 -12.82 12.17
N LYS A 29 -15.68 -13.36 11.53
CA LYS A 29 -15.14 -12.80 10.29
C LYS A 29 -16.31 -12.65 9.31
N GLY A 30 -16.42 -11.49 8.65
CA GLY A 30 -17.43 -11.28 7.62
C GLY A 30 -17.35 -12.38 6.57
N THR A 31 -18.49 -12.81 6.06
CA THR A 31 -18.56 -13.63 4.84
C THR A 31 -18.65 -12.69 3.67
N PHE A 32 -17.80 -12.90 2.68
CA PHE A 32 -17.80 -12.14 1.43
C PHE A 32 -18.32 -13.00 0.29
N SER A 33 -19.04 -12.39 -0.65
CA SER A 33 -19.52 -13.07 -1.85
C SER A 33 -18.83 -12.51 -3.09
N ALA A 34 -18.62 -13.34 -4.09
CA ALA A 34 -18.05 -12.88 -5.34
C ALA A 34 -18.89 -11.75 -5.97
N GLY A 35 -18.21 -10.67 -6.38
CA GLY A 35 -18.83 -9.46 -6.91
C GLY A 35 -19.18 -8.41 -5.85
N GLU A 36 -19.03 -8.69 -4.55
CA GLU A 36 -19.15 -7.68 -3.50
C GLU A 36 -17.94 -6.76 -3.47
N GLU A 37 -18.15 -5.50 -3.08
CA GLU A 37 -17.10 -4.51 -2.85
C GLU A 37 -16.73 -4.50 -1.38
N ALA A 38 -15.44 -4.37 -1.10
CA ALA A 38 -14.89 -4.20 0.24
C ALA A 38 -13.76 -3.17 0.21
N TYR A 39 -13.27 -2.76 1.38
CA TYR A 39 -12.25 -1.73 1.51
C TYR A 39 -11.08 -2.21 2.35
N ILE A 40 -9.89 -1.83 1.94
CA ILE A 40 -8.65 -2.13 2.69
C ILE A 40 -8.69 -1.42 4.05
N ASP A 41 -8.49 -2.18 5.12
CA ASP A 41 -8.58 -1.71 6.52
C ASP A 41 -7.23 -1.72 7.27
N VAL A 42 -6.13 -1.90 6.56
CA VAL A 42 -4.76 -1.79 7.05
C VAL A 42 -3.98 -0.74 6.25
N SER A 43 -2.87 -0.23 6.80
CA SER A 43 -2.05 0.83 6.18
C SER A 43 -1.75 0.62 4.70
N ALA A 44 -1.33 -0.59 4.35
CA ALA A 44 -1.35 -1.15 3.00
C ALA A 44 -1.45 -2.67 3.12
N ALA A 45 -2.34 -3.30 2.37
CA ALA A 45 -2.46 -4.73 2.30
C ALA A 45 -1.51 -5.30 1.24
N SER A 46 -0.75 -6.30 1.61
CA SER A 46 0.08 -7.09 0.69
C SER A 46 -0.78 -8.20 0.07
N LEU A 47 -0.83 -8.26 -1.25
CA LEU A 47 -1.69 -9.16 -2.01
C LEU A 47 -0.86 -10.29 -2.63
N TRP A 48 -1.21 -11.53 -2.31
CA TRP A 48 -0.43 -12.74 -2.54
C TRP A 48 -0.91 -13.56 -3.73
N THR A 49 0.00 -14.35 -4.31
CA THR A 49 -0.31 -15.28 -5.42
C THR A 49 -1.21 -16.41 -4.95
N THR A 50 -0.91 -16.96 -3.77
CA THR A 50 -1.64 -18.09 -3.16
C THR A 50 -2.05 -17.76 -1.74
N PRO A 51 -3.21 -18.24 -1.26
CA PRO A 51 -3.63 -18.03 0.12
C PRO A 51 -2.84 -18.94 1.07
N GLY A 52 -2.36 -18.38 2.20
CA GLY A 52 -1.81 -19.13 3.32
C GLY A 52 -0.40 -19.69 3.15
N ASP A 53 0.26 -19.49 2.03
CA ASP A 53 1.67 -19.90 1.83
C ASP A 53 2.61 -18.79 2.34
N LEU A 54 2.71 -18.68 3.68
CA LEU A 54 3.41 -17.63 4.37
C LEU A 54 4.59 -18.17 5.18
N ARG A 55 5.64 -17.37 5.27
CA ARG A 55 6.76 -17.58 6.18
C ARG A 55 6.50 -16.88 7.53
N GLU A 56 7.20 -17.28 8.58
CA GLU A 56 7.09 -16.63 9.90
C GLU A 56 7.41 -15.12 9.81
N VAL A 57 8.37 -14.73 8.96
CA VAL A 57 8.75 -13.33 8.74
C VAL A 57 7.63 -12.49 8.09
N ASP A 58 6.63 -13.11 7.46
CA ASP A 58 5.53 -12.42 6.77
C ASP A 58 4.35 -12.08 7.71
N GLU A 59 4.36 -12.57 8.96
CA GLU A 59 3.30 -12.31 9.92
C GLU A 59 2.96 -10.82 10.08
N PRO A 60 3.91 -9.86 10.16
CA PRO A 60 3.59 -8.45 10.28
C PRO A 60 2.85 -7.87 9.06
N ALA A 61 3.05 -8.41 7.86
CA ALA A 61 2.38 -7.97 6.64
C ALA A 61 0.94 -8.45 6.52
N VAL A 62 0.60 -9.58 7.17
CA VAL A 62 -0.73 -10.22 7.07
C VAL A 62 -1.59 -10.04 8.31
N SER A 63 -1.06 -9.41 9.34
CA SER A 63 -1.78 -9.06 10.57
C SER A 63 -2.71 -7.87 10.38
N ASN A 64 -3.64 -7.67 11.32
CA ASN A 64 -4.38 -6.42 11.46
C ASN A 64 -4.24 -5.93 12.92
N PRO A 65 -3.55 -4.80 13.17
CA PRO A 65 -2.92 -3.92 12.18
C PRO A 65 -1.69 -4.54 11.50
N ALA A 66 -1.45 -4.19 10.23
CA ALA A 66 -0.23 -4.55 9.53
C ALA A 66 0.94 -3.63 9.98
N ASP A 67 2.14 -4.22 10.12
CA ASP A 67 3.38 -3.49 10.43
C ASP A 67 4.39 -3.70 9.29
N LEU A 68 4.27 -2.87 8.25
CA LEU A 68 5.08 -3.00 7.04
C LEU A 68 6.53 -2.56 7.25
N TRP A 69 6.80 -1.65 8.20
CA TRP A 69 8.17 -1.29 8.55
C TRP A 69 8.92 -2.47 9.18
N THR A 70 8.33 -3.07 10.22
CA THR A 70 8.91 -4.27 10.84
C THR A 70 9.10 -5.37 9.81
N TRP A 71 8.14 -5.61 8.91
CA TRP A 71 8.25 -6.62 7.87
C TRP A 71 9.41 -6.36 6.91
N THR A 72 9.48 -5.17 6.32
CA THR A 72 10.50 -4.83 5.31
C THR A 72 11.91 -4.76 5.90
N GLU A 73 12.04 -4.32 7.16
CA GLU A 73 13.33 -4.21 7.86
C GLU A 73 13.83 -5.55 8.41
N SER A 74 12.94 -6.47 8.79
CA SER A 74 13.32 -7.78 9.35
C SER A 74 13.79 -8.77 8.30
N MET A 75 13.37 -8.62 7.03
CA MET A 75 13.74 -9.53 5.96
C MET A 75 15.21 -9.41 5.54
N SER A 76 15.92 -10.53 5.52
CA SER A 76 17.19 -10.68 4.81
C SER A 76 16.99 -10.52 3.29
N LEU A 77 18.10 -10.36 2.55
CA LEU A 77 18.03 -10.28 1.08
C LEU A 77 17.39 -11.53 0.46
N ASP A 78 17.74 -12.73 0.95
CA ASP A 78 17.15 -13.98 0.45
C ASP A 78 15.65 -14.04 0.67
N GLU A 79 15.18 -13.54 1.83
CA GLU A 79 13.75 -13.46 2.13
C GLU A 79 13.03 -12.42 1.28
N LYS A 80 13.67 -11.30 0.95
CA LYS A 80 13.13 -10.32 -0.02
C LYS A 80 13.07 -10.90 -1.44
N LEU A 81 14.07 -11.64 -1.86
CA LEU A 81 14.09 -12.30 -3.17
C LEU A 81 13.04 -13.41 -3.29
N TRP A 82 12.71 -14.08 -2.19
CA TRP A 82 11.65 -15.09 -2.19
C TRP A 82 10.27 -14.51 -2.52
N LEU A 83 10.01 -13.22 -2.24
CA LEU A 83 8.75 -12.57 -2.60
C LEU A 83 8.47 -12.52 -4.10
N VAL A 84 9.49 -12.72 -4.93
CA VAL A 84 9.35 -12.70 -6.40
C VAL A 84 8.46 -13.85 -6.86
N GLY A 85 7.27 -13.50 -7.37
CA GLY A 85 6.25 -14.46 -7.78
C GLY A 85 5.26 -14.85 -6.67
N GLU A 86 5.61 -14.67 -5.39
CA GLU A 86 4.71 -14.93 -4.26
C GLU A 86 3.86 -13.72 -3.91
N LEU A 87 4.38 -12.52 -4.07
CA LEU A 87 3.65 -11.28 -3.88
C LEU A 87 3.32 -10.63 -5.23
N GLN A 88 2.09 -10.15 -5.39
CA GLN A 88 1.57 -9.64 -6.66
C GLN A 88 1.47 -8.10 -6.70
N THR A 89 0.95 -7.48 -5.64
CA THR A 89 0.80 -6.03 -5.52
C THR A 89 0.49 -5.64 -4.08
N GLN A 90 0.33 -4.34 -3.82
CA GLN A 90 -0.26 -3.81 -2.58
C GLN A 90 -1.49 -2.97 -2.90
N ALA A 91 -2.40 -2.83 -1.91
CA ALA A 91 -3.54 -1.91 -1.96
C ALA A 91 -3.58 -1.08 -0.67
N LEU A 92 -3.79 0.24 -0.80
CA LEU A 92 -3.68 1.20 0.29
C LEU A 92 -4.94 1.24 1.15
N TYR A 93 -4.82 1.74 2.38
CA TYR A 93 -5.95 1.96 3.30
C TYR A 93 -7.08 2.74 2.64
N GLY A 94 -8.30 2.23 2.75
CA GLY A 94 -9.48 2.83 2.12
C GLY A 94 -9.66 2.53 0.64
N SER A 95 -8.68 1.92 -0.04
CA SER A 95 -8.85 1.50 -1.43
C SER A 95 -9.93 0.44 -1.55
N LYS A 96 -10.73 0.57 -2.60
CA LYS A 96 -11.77 -0.38 -2.96
C LYS A 96 -11.17 -1.63 -3.59
N VAL A 97 -11.76 -2.77 -3.28
CA VAL A 97 -11.49 -4.04 -3.93
C VAL A 97 -12.80 -4.75 -4.25
N THR A 98 -12.82 -5.51 -5.33
CA THR A 98 -13.94 -6.39 -5.67
C THR A 98 -13.59 -7.82 -5.31
N ILE A 99 -14.44 -8.49 -4.55
CA ILE A 99 -14.26 -9.89 -4.14
C ILE A 99 -14.43 -10.81 -5.35
N LEU A 100 -13.45 -11.68 -5.59
CA LEU A 100 -13.48 -12.68 -6.68
C LEU A 100 -13.77 -14.08 -6.15
N GLU A 101 -13.08 -14.49 -5.08
CA GLU A 101 -13.19 -15.82 -4.47
C GLU A 101 -13.05 -15.69 -2.93
N GLU A 102 -13.62 -16.64 -2.18
CA GLU A 102 -13.53 -16.67 -0.73
C GLU A 102 -13.03 -18.04 -0.24
N GLU A 103 -12.09 -18.02 0.70
CA GLU A 103 -11.63 -19.15 1.51
C GLU A 103 -11.84 -18.86 3.02
N PRO A 104 -11.65 -19.82 3.93
CA PRO A 104 -11.95 -19.62 5.36
C PRO A 104 -11.34 -18.35 5.98
N ASP A 105 -10.05 -18.09 5.72
CA ASP A 105 -9.31 -16.95 6.28
C ASP A 105 -8.81 -15.96 5.24
N TRP A 106 -9.01 -16.24 3.95
CA TRP A 106 -8.50 -15.48 2.81
C TRP A 106 -9.59 -15.12 1.82
N VAL A 107 -9.36 -14.05 1.09
CA VAL A 107 -10.17 -13.68 -0.07
C VAL A 107 -9.26 -13.35 -1.25
N LYS A 108 -9.69 -13.74 -2.43
CA LYS A 108 -9.12 -13.23 -3.67
C LYS A 108 -9.89 -12.00 -4.07
N VAL A 109 -9.18 -10.94 -4.31
CA VAL A 109 -9.75 -9.65 -4.67
C VAL A 109 -9.20 -9.17 -6.00
N ALA A 110 -9.92 -8.28 -6.69
CA ALA A 110 -9.37 -7.40 -7.71
C ALA A 110 -9.14 -6.03 -7.07
N ALA A 111 -7.90 -5.56 -7.04
CA ALA A 111 -7.56 -4.24 -6.52
C ALA A 111 -7.91 -3.18 -7.56
N ASP A 112 -8.90 -2.33 -7.23
CA ASP A 112 -9.34 -1.22 -8.09
C ASP A 112 -8.16 -0.25 -8.36
N GLY A 113 -8.24 0.46 -9.49
CA GLY A 113 -7.22 1.46 -9.85
C GLY A 113 -5.89 0.88 -10.34
N GLN A 114 -5.74 -0.45 -10.41
CA GLN A 114 -4.52 -1.12 -10.86
C GLN A 114 -4.78 -1.91 -12.17
N PRO A 115 -4.76 -1.25 -13.34
CA PRO A 115 -5.04 -1.90 -14.61
C PRO A 115 -4.05 -3.02 -14.93
N THR A 116 -4.59 -4.15 -15.39
CA THR A 116 -3.83 -5.35 -15.74
C THR A 116 -4.61 -6.18 -16.75
N PRO A 117 -3.96 -6.94 -17.65
CA PRO A 117 -4.65 -7.88 -18.52
C PRO A 117 -5.16 -9.13 -17.79
N LYS A 118 -4.82 -9.31 -16.51
CA LYS A 118 -5.20 -10.50 -15.72
C LYS A 118 -6.66 -10.50 -15.30
N ASN A 119 -7.27 -9.31 -15.11
CA ASN A 119 -8.68 -9.14 -14.71
C ASN A 119 -9.16 -7.72 -15.05
N GLU A 120 -10.38 -7.59 -15.58
CA GLU A 120 -10.97 -6.31 -16.00
C GLU A 120 -11.36 -5.39 -14.82
N LEU A 121 -11.58 -5.95 -13.61
CA LEU A 121 -11.96 -5.20 -12.41
C LEU A 121 -10.76 -4.61 -11.64
N GLY A 122 -9.54 -4.98 -12.01
CA GLY A 122 -8.33 -4.57 -11.33
C GLY A 122 -7.36 -5.73 -11.10
N TYR A 123 -6.31 -5.53 -10.30
CA TYR A 123 -5.25 -6.52 -10.12
C TYR A 123 -5.69 -7.68 -9.21
N PRO A 124 -5.77 -8.94 -9.72
CA PRO A 124 -6.31 -10.07 -8.96
C PRO A 124 -5.23 -10.71 -8.09
N ALA A 125 -5.47 -10.84 -6.78
CA ALA A 125 -4.60 -11.54 -5.85
C ALA A 125 -5.30 -11.87 -4.53
N TRP A 126 -4.65 -12.66 -3.65
CA TRP A 126 -5.18 -13.10 -2.37
C TRP A 126 -4.72 -12.21 -1.21
N MET A 127 -5.59 -12.02 -0.22
CA MET A 127 -5.26 -11.32 1.01
C MET A 127 -6.03 -11.89 2.22
N PRO A 128 -5.55 -11.65 3.46
CA PRO A 128 -6.29 -12.03 4.66
C PRO A 128 -7.62 -11.26 4.77
N LYS A 129 -8.70 -11.96 5.12
CA LYS A 129 -10.01 -11.35 5.37
C LYS A 129 -9.99 -10.28 6.46
N ASP A 130 -9.15 -10.46 7.48
CA ASP A 130 -9.05 -9.54 8.62
C ASP A 130 -8.52 -8.16 8.23
N GLN A 131 -7.98 -8.02 7.03
CA GLN A 131 -7.49 -6.76 6.49
C GLN A 131 -8.54 -6.01 5.65
N LEU A 132 -9.78 -6.52 5.59
CA LEU A 132 -10.89 -5.91 4.87
C LEU A 132 -11.99 -5.39 5.82
N ALA A 133 -12.58 -4.28 5.43
CA ALA A 133 -13.83 -3.78 5.99
C ALA A 133 -14.97 -3.94 4.97
N ASP A 134 -16.09 -4.52 5.42
CA ASP A 134 -17.38 -4.46 4.74
C ASP A 134 -18.16 -3.24 5.27
N ASN A 135 -18.06 -2.12 4.58
CA ASN A 135 -18.75 -0.90 4.99
C ASN A 135 -19.44 -0.22 3.82
N GLN A 136 -20.68 -0.60 3.57
CA GLN A 136 -21.50 -0.02 2.51
C GLN A 136 -21.70 1.51 2.62
N ARG A 137 -21.49 2.13 3.79
CA ARG A 137 -21.54 3.59 3.94
C ARG A 137 -20.28 4.27 3.41
N PHE A 138 -19.16 3.57 3.42
CA PHE A 138 -17.90 4.06 2.83
C PHE A 138 -17.99 4.03 1.29
N ASN A 139 -18.88 3.22 0.72
CA ASN A 139 -19.14 3.02 -0.71
C ASN A 139 -19.72 4.25 -1.45
N HIS A 140 -20.12 5.29 -0.75
CA HIS A 140 -20.68 6.50 -1.38
C HIS A 140 -19.65 7.60 -1.62
N THR A 141 -18.38 7.31 -1.38
CA THR A 141 -17.33 8.30 -1.31
C THR A 141 -16.71 8.69 -2.66
N ASP A 142 -16.97 7.93 -3.73
CA ASP A 142 -16.50 8.24 -5.10
C ASP A 142 -17.05 9.58 -5.64
N LYS A 143 -17.96 10.24 -4.90
CA LYS A 143 -18.59 11.52 -5.28
C LYS A 143 -18.41 12.61 -4.24
N GLU A 144 -17.66 12.35 -3.18
CA GLU A 144 -17.41 13.32 -2.11
C GLU A 144 -15.98 13.84 -2.20
N PRO A 145 -15.73 15.06 -1.69
CA PRO A 145 -14.36 15.55 -1.56
C PRO A 145 -13.49 14.54 -0.81
N PHE A 146 -12.28 14.36 -1.27
CA PHE A 146 -11.33 13.44 -0.64
C PHE A 146 -10.01 14.14 -0.29
N ALA A 147 -9.37 13.64 0.75
CA ALA A 147 -8.01 13.99 1.16
C ALA A 147 -7.05 12.97 0.54
N LEU A 148 -6.12 13.45 -0.27
CA LEU A 148 -5.00 12.69 -0.84
C LEU A 148 -3.76 12.91 0.03
N VAL A 149 -3.15 11.84 0.54
CA VAL A 149 -1.89 11.93 1.29
C VAL A 149 -0.75 12.26 0.33
N THR A 150 -0.01 13.35 0.62
CA THR A 150 1.07 13.91 -0.20
C THR A 150 2.46 13.77 0.41
N GLU A 151 2.56 13.37 1.69
CA GLU A 151 3.81 12.99 2.34
C GLU A 151 4.10 11.50 2.16
N PRO A 152 5.35 11.04 2.16
CA PRO A 152 5.68 9.61 2.01
C PRO A 152 4.90 8.71 2.97
N THR A 153 4.76 9.11 4.24
CA THR A 153 3.79 8.59 5.20
C THR A 153 3.23 9.70 6.07
N THR A 154 2.03 9.51 6.60
CA THR A 154 1.42 10.38 7.62
C THR A 154 0.62 9.55 8.62
N TRP A 155 0.17 10.17 9.71
CA TRP A 155 -0.61 9.49 10.73
C TRP A 155 -2.07 9.96 10.74
N LEU A 156 -3.00 9.03 10.84
CA LEU A 156 -4.34 9.30 11.36
C LEU A 156 -4.27 9.53 12.87
N TYR A 157 -5.10 10.45 13.35
CA TYR A 157 -5.19 10.77 14.76
C TYR A 157 -6.62 10.59 15.28
N THR A 158 -6.75 10.19 16.55
CA THR A 158 -8.06 10.03 17.19
C THR A 158 -8.70 11.36 17.56
N ASN A 159 -7.94 12.45 17.55
CA ASN A 159 -8.42 13.79 17.93
C ASN A 159 -7.81 14.90 17.07
N LYS A 160 -8.52 16.04 17.03
CA LYS A 160 -8.15 17.22 16.24
C LYS A 160 -6.83 17.88 16.65
N LYS A 161 -6.34 17.65 17.88
CA LYS A 161 -5.07 18.23 18.35
C LYS A 161 -3.85 17.53 17.75
N LEU A 162 -4.06 16.41 17.07
CA LEU A 162 -3.00 15.61 16.45
C LEU A 162 -1.94 15.12 17.47
N ASP A 163 -2.37 14.81 18.69
CA ASP A 163 -1.49 14.34 19.78
C ASP A 163 -1.68 12.85 20.14
N SER A 164 -2.66 12.17 19.51
CA SER A 164 -2.95 10.75 19.71
C SER A 164 -2.97 10.01 18.40
N LYS A 165 -1.82 9.48 17.98
CA LYS A 165 -1.63 8.70 16.77
C LYS A 165 -2.53 7.46 16.78
N PHE A 166 -3.04 7.07 15.62
CA PHE A 166 -3.92 5.92 15.47
C PHE A 166 -3.38 4.89 14.47
N LYS A 167 -3.26 5.26 13.20
CA LYS A 167 -2.80 4.39 12.11
C LYS A 167 -1.89 5.20 11.18
N GLU A 168 -0.76 4.64 10.77
CA GLU A 168 0.09 5.26 9.77
C GLU A 168 -0.47 4.99 8.38
N LEU A 169 -0.49 5.99 7.51
CA LEU A 169 -0.96 5.93 6.14
C LEU A 169 0.20 6.16 5.18
N SER A 170 0.12 5.52 4.03
CA SER A 170 1.03 5.70 2.91
C SER A 170 0.68 6.94 2.09
N TYR A 171 1.67 7.51 1.42
CA TYR A 171 1.50 8.35 0.24
C TYR A 171 0.39 7.81 -0.67
N ASN A 172 -0.31 8.71 -1.34
CA ASN A 172 -1.40 8.40 -2.27
C ASN A 172 -2.65 7.74 -1.64
N THR A 173 -2.73 7.61 -0.31
CA THR A 173 -3.97 7.19 0.35
C THR A 173 -5.04 8.25 0.18
N ARG A 174 -6.24 7.84 -0.25
CA ARG A 174 -7.40 8.71 -0.48
C ARG A 174 -8.50 8.39 0.51
N LEU A 175 -8.94 9.39 1.28
CA LEU A 175 -10.01 9.23 2.27
C LEU A 175 -11.06 10.34 2.13
N PRO A 176 -12.35 10.01 2.23
CA PRO A 176 -13.43 10.99 2.11
C PRO A 176 -13.37 12.06 3.21
N VAL A 177 -13.52 13.31 2.81
CA VAL A 177 -13.48 14.46 3.72
C VAL A 177 -14.87 14.67 4.33
N ILE A 178 -14.90 14.71 5.67
CA ILE A 178 -16.10 15.01 6.45
C ILE A 178 -16.13 16.49 6.89
N ASN A 179 -14.96 17.04 7.25
CA ASN A 179 -14.85 18.43 7.69
C ASN A 179 -13.41 18.93 7.61
N GLU A 180 -13.23 20.12 7.07
CA GLU A 180 -11.94 20.79 6.99
C GLU A 180 -11.77 21.83 8.07
N LYS A 181 -10.57 21.91 8.65
CA LYS A 181 -10.11 22.95 9.56
C LYS A 181 -8.69 23.36 9.15
N GLU A 182 -8.27 24.54 9.58
CA GLU A 182 -6.99 25.15 9.19
C GLU A 182 -5.77 24.22 9.38
N GLU A 183 -5.71 23.48 10.49
CA GLU A 183 -4.57 22.63 10.83
C GLU A 183 -4.85 21.12 10.68
N ALA A 184 -6.12 20.71 10.56
CA ALA A 184 -6.49 19.29 10.55
C ALA A 184 -7.78 19.03 9.77
N VAL A 185 -7.82 17.94 9.03
CA VAL A 185 -8.97 17.50 8.23
C VAL A 185 -9.57 16.24 8.85
N LEU A 186 -10.89 16.23 9.06
CA LEU A 186 -11.64 15.06 9.52
C LEU A 186 -12.03 14.24 8.31
N VAL A 187 -11.63 12.99 8.27
CA VAL A 187 -11.89 12.04 7.20
C VAL A 187 -12.70 10.84 7.70
N ALA A 188 -13.47 10.22 6.82
CA ALA A 188 -14.07 8.92 7.07
C ALA A 188 -13.03 7.83 6.89
N THR A 189 -13.20 6.70 7.61
CA THR A 189 -12.35 5.52 7.49
C THR A 189 -13.21 4.26 7.26
N PRO A 190 -12.64 3.19 6.69
CA PRO A 190 -13.38 1.97 6.38
C PRO A 190 -14.12 1.37 7.57
N SER A 191 -13.46 1.21 8.72
CA SER A 191 -14.04 0.57 9.91
C SER A 191 -13.90 1.37 11.20
N ASP A 192 -12.94 2.29 11.27
CA ASP A 192 -12.50 2.92 12.53
C ASP A 192 -13.26 4.20 12.89
N GLY A 193 -14.34 4.54 12.15
CA GLY A 193 -15.06 5.81 12.28
C GLY A 193 -14.20 6.99 11.82
N ASN A 194 -14.63 8.21 12.10
CA ASN A 194 -13.90 9.38 11.61
C ASN A 194 -12.59 9.61 12.38
N LYS A 195 -11.55 10.01 11.64
CA LYS A 195 -10.21 10.31 12.15
C LYS A 195 -9.71 11.63 11.59
N TRP A 196 -8.63 12.15 12.17
CA TRP A 196 -8.04 13.41 11.77
C TRP A 196 -6.71 13.21 11.07
N LEU A 197 -6.48 13.98 9.99
CA LEU A 197 -5.20 14.10 9.30
C LEU A 197 -4.64 15.50 9.50
N PRO A 198 -3.31 15.67 9.58
CA PRO A 198 -2.68 16.99 9.48
C PRO A 198 -2.99 17.61 8.10
N ALA A 199 -3.44 18.85 8.07
CA ALA A 199 -3.72 19.54 6.81
C ALA A 199 -2.45 19.78 5.97
N SER A 200 -1.27 19.80 6.61
CA SER A 200 0.03 19.95 5.94
C SER A 200 0.44 18.74 5.11
N ASP A 201 -0.08 17.54 5.42
CA ASP A 201 0.38 16.27 4.88
C ASP A 201 -0.52 15.76 3.75
N ILE A 202 -1.53 16.56 3.37
CA ILE A 202 -2.56 16.17 2.40
C ILE A 202 -2.90 17.30 1.45
N SER A 203 -3.48 16.94 0.30
CA SER A 203 -4.25 17.84 -0.56
C SER A 203 -5.72 17.41 -0.57
N VAL A 204 -6.64 18.37 -0.62
CA VAL A 204 -8.08 18.08 -0.69
C VAL A 204 -8.61 18.45 -2.07
N TYR A 205 -9.30 17.52 -2.71
CA TYR A 205 -9.91 17.68 -4.03
C TYR A 205 -11.40 17.37 -3.95
N ALA A 206 -12.21 18.09 -4.75
CA ALA A 206 -13.65 17.82 -4.82
C ALA A 206 -13.97 16.57 -5.66
N ALA A 207 -13.13 16.25 -6.65
CA ALA A 207 -13.19 15.05 -7.47
C ALA A 207 -11.81 14.71 -8.03
N GLU A 208 -11.62 13.52 -8.59
CA GLU A 208 -10.37 13.08 -9.23
C GLU A 208 -9.96 14.05 -10.40
N ASP A 209 -10.92 14.50 -11.16
CA ASP A 209 -10.70 15.45 -12.28
C ASP A 209 -10.21 16.84 -11.82
N ASP A 210 -10.28 17.14 -10.51
CA ASP A 210 -9.77 18.39 -9.93
C ASP A 210 -8.28 18.28 -9.52
N ILE A 211 -7.68 17.10 -9.59
CA ILE A 211 -6.22 16.95 -9.41
C ILE A 211 -5.53 17.67 -10.57
N PRO A 212 -4.63 18.64 -10.31
CA PRO A 212 -3.95 19.36 -11.38
C PRO A 212 -3.17 18.42 -12.28
N ALA A 213 -3.33 18.57 -13.60
CA ALA A 213 -2.53 17.83 -14.57
C ALA A 213 -1.03 18.15 -14.35
N PRO A 214 -0.16 17.14 -14.15
CA PRO A 214 1.25 17.35 -13.89
C PRO A 214 2.00 17.66 -15.17
N ASP A 215 3.11 18.39 -15.06
CA ASP A 215 4.18 18.31 -16.03
C ASP A 215 5.21 17.22 -15.63
N GLY A 216 6.19 16.97 -16.50
CA GLY A 216 7.21 15.95 -16.23
C GLY A 216 8.10 16.29 -15.03
N SER A 217 8.24 17.58 -14.67
CA SER A 217 8.98 18.00 -13.50
C SER A 217 8.23 17.68 -12.21
N ASP A 218 6.91 17.81 -12.20
CA ASP A 218 6.05 17.48 -11.07
C ASP A 218 6.18 15.99 -10.73
N LEU A 219 6.14 15.11 -11.74
CA LEU A 219 6.32 13.67 -11.57
C LEU A 219 7.69 13.31 -10.99
N VAL A 220 8.75 13.94 -11.51
CA VAL A 220 10.11 13.71 -11.01
C VAL A 220 10.28 14.22 -9.57
N GLU A 221 9.74 15.40 -9.23
CA GLU A 221 9.80 15.93 -7.85
C GLU A 221 9.02 15.05 -6.88
N THR A 222 7.87 14.53 -7.30
CA THR A 222 7.13 13.51 -6.53
C THR A 222 7.98 12.27 -6.29
N GLY A 223 8.60 11.72 -7.34
CA GLY A 223 9.48 10.56 -7.21
C GLY A 223 10.66 10.79 -6.26
N LYS A 224 11.24 11.98 -6.23
CA LYS A 224 12.37 12.35 -5.35
C LYS A 224 12.04 12.31 -3.86
N GLN A 225 10.78 12.44 -3.47
CA GLN A 225 10.37 12.31 -2.07
C GLN A 225 10.70 10.92 -1.49
N PHE A 226 10.87 9.91 -2.34
CA PHE A 226 11.11 8.53 -1.97
C PHE A 226 12.59 8.11 -2.06
N LEU A 227 13.51 9.04 -2.35
CA LEU A 227 14.94 8.71 -2.39
C LEU A 227 15.40 8.07 -1.08
N GLY A 228 16.02 6.89 -1.19
CA GLY A 228 16.47 6.10 -0.04
C GLY A 228 15.41 5.15 0.52
N LEU A 229 14.15 5.17 0.03
CA LEU A 229 13.14 4.19 0.43
C LEU A 229 13.52 2.79 -0.07
N PRO A 230 13.50 1.76 0.79
CA PRO A 230 13.86 0.40 0.38
C PRO A 230 12.97 -0.14 -0.76
N TYR A 231 13.60 -0.89 -1.67
CA TYR A 231 12.87 -1.69 -2.64
C TYR A 231 12.05 -2.77 -1.91
N LEU A 232 10.80 -2.92 -2.31
CA LEU A 232 9.94 -4.02 -1.93
C LEU A 232 9.31 -4.61 -3.19
N TRP A 233 9.53 -5.90 -3.45
CA TRP A 233 8.85 -6.58 -4.56
C TRP A 233 7.34 -6.42 -4.44
N ALA A 234 6.67 -6.09 -5.54
CA ALA A 234 5.24 -5.82 -5.61
C ALA A 234 4.76 -4.61 -4.78
N GLY A 235 5.66 -3.80 -4.22
CA GLY A 235 5.34 -2.62 -3.42
C GLY A 235 4.75 -1.48 -4.25
N THR A 236 3.70 -0.83 -3.70
CA THR A 236 3.06 0.38 -4.24
C THR A 236 2.83 1.44 -3.16
N SER A 237 3.58 1.38 -2.09
CA SER A 237 3.33 2.22 -0.90
C SER A 237 4.57 2.95 -0.42
N GLY A 238 4.39 3.99 0.39
CA GLY A 238 5.46 4.70 1.10
C GLY A 238 6.23 3.82 2.09
N PHE A 239 5.90 2.54 2.21
CA PHE A 239 6.64 1.54 2.98
C PHE A 239 7.64 0.75 2.12
N GLY A 240 7.58 0.86 0.80
CA GLY A 240 8.46 0.25 -0.17
C GLY A 240 7.82 0.16 -1.56
N PHE A 241 8.63 0.32 -2.59
CA PHE A 241 8.22 0.22 -3.99
C PHE A 241 8.99 -0.85 -4.73
N ASP A 242 8.34 -1.54 -5.70
CA ASP A 242 9.07 -2.08 -6.83
C ASP A 242 9.17 -1.05 -7.97
N CYS A 243 9.82 -1.41 -9.06
CA CYS A 243 10.07 -0.48 -10.17
C CYS A 243 8.78 0.07 -10.78
N SER A 244 7.82 -0.79 -11.11
CA SER A 244 6.56 -0.41 -11.76
C SER A 244 5.52 0.12 -10.77
N GLY A 245 5.56 -0.32 -9.50
CA GLY A 245 4.75 0.25 -8.43
C GLY A 245 5.15 1.67 -8.10
N PHE A 246 6.46 1.99 -8.15
CA PHE A 246 6.96 3.35 -8.03
C PHE A 246 6.37 4.25 -9.12
N THR A 247 6.53 3.89 -10.39
CA THR A 247 5.99 4.68 -11.50
C THR A 247 4.48 4.77 -11.49
N HIS A 248 3.78 3.63 -11.23
CA HIS A 248 2.33 3.59 -11.09
C HIS A 248 1.84 4.57 -10.00
N THR A 249 2.42 4.52 -8.79
CA THR A 249 1.97 5.35 -7.67
C THR A 249 2.28 6.83 -7.90
N VAL A 250 3.42 7.17 -8.49
CA VAL A 250 3.75 8.56 -8.84
C VAL A 250 2.73 9.12 -9.83
N TYR A 251 2.41 8.40 -10.89
CA TYR A 251 1.41 8.86 -11.86
C TYR A 251 -0.01 8.92 -11.28
N ASP A 252 -0.41 7.89 -10.53
CA ASP A 252 -1.74 7.80 -9.93
C ASP A 252 -2.02 8.93 -8.94
N SER A 253 -1.01 9.37 -8.18
CA SER A 253 -1.14 10.51 -7.26
C SER A 253 -1.42 11.85 -7.97
N HIS A 254 -1.16 11.92 -9.25
CA HIS A 254 -1.49 13.05 -10.13
C HIS A 254 -2.74 12.80 -10.99
N GLY A 255 -3.56 11.81 -10.65
CA GLY A 255 -4.80 11.49 -11.36
C GLY A 255 -4.60 10.72 -12.66
N ILE A 256 -3.40 10.22 -12.95
CA ILE A 256 -3.09 9.49 -14.17
C ILE A 256 -2.90 7.99 -13.84
N THR A 257 -3.93 7.21 -14.07
CA THR A 257 -3.86 5.76 -13.85
C THR A 257 -3.12 5.08 -15.00
N ILE A 258 -1.96 4.49 -14.71
CA ILE A 258 -1.18 3.68 -15.64
C ILE A 258 -1.20 2.20 -15.21
N PRO A 259 -0.89 1.22 -16.09
CA PRO A 259 -0.87 -0.20 -15.71
C PRO A 259 0.07 -0.48 -14.53
N ARG A 260 -0.22 -1.54 -13.75
CA ARG A 260 0.57 -1.91 -12.58
C ARG A 260 1.92 -2.54 -12.93
N ASP A 261 1.95 -3.43 -13.93
CA ASP A 261 3.16 -4.20 -14.28
C ASP A 261 3.99 -3.47 -15.36
N SER A 262 5.32 -3.43 -15.22
CA SER A 262 6.24 -2.76 -16.17
C SER A 262 6.09 -3.26 -17.61
N SER A 263 5.88 -4.57 -17.81
CA SER A 263 5.68 -5.16 -19.14
C SER A 263 4.38 -4.66 -19.80
N VAL A 264 3.37 -4.31 -19.02
CA VAL A 264 2.11 -3.74 -19.51
C VAL A 264 2.26 -2.23 -19.71
N GLN A 265 2.94 -1.52 -18.80
CA GLN A 265 3.28 -0.11 -18.98
C GLN A 265 4.03 0.12 -20.30
N ALA A 266 4.96 -0.75 -20.67
CA ALA A 266 5.72 -0.65 -21.92
C ALA A 266 4.85 -0.71 -23.19
N THR A 267 3.61 -1.20 -23.10
CA THR A 267 2.69 -1.35 -24.25
C THR A 267 1.61 -0.27 -24.32
N HIS A 268 1.55 0.64 -23.36
CA HIS A 268 0.59 1.74 -23.27
C HIS A 268 1.30 3.10 -23.38
N GLY A 269 0.51 4.19 -23.40
CA GLY A 269 1.07 5.52 -23.61
C GLY A 269 1.61 5.74 -25.04
N GLU A 270 2.13 6.93 -25.30
CA GLU A 270 2.76 7.29 -26.57
C GLU A 270 4.21 6.81 -26.63
N ALA A 271 4.61 6.19 -27.74
CA ALA A 271 6.00 5.78 -27.92
C ALA A 271 6.90 7.00 -28.12
N VAL A 272 8.01 7.04 -27.42
CA VAL A 272 8.97 8.15 -27.47
C VAL A 272 10.31 7.65 -27.99
N ASP A 273 10.84 8.35 -29.00
CA ASP A 273 12.19 8.11 -29.47
C ASP A 273 13.22 8.57 -28.43
N ARG A 274 14.35 7.86 -28.29
CA ARG A 274 15.43 8.16 -27.34
C ARG A 274 15.90 9.63 -27.41
N ASP A 275 16.00 10.19 -28.60
CA ASP A 275 16.44 11.56 -28.80
C ASP A 275 15.42 12.64 -28.38
N ASN A 276 14.17 12.21 -28.09
CA ASN A 276 13.03 13.07 -27.75
C ASN A 276 12.53 12.91 -26.31
N LEU A 277 13.35 12.28 -25.45
CA LEU A 277 13.01 12.05 -24.04
C LEU A 277 12.77 13.36 -23.29
N GLN A 278 11.73 13.39 -22.48
CA GLN A 278 11.37 14.49 -21.58
C GLN A 278 11.19 13.96 -20.18
N LYS A 279 11.37 14.82 -19.18
CA LYS A 279 11.10 14.47 -17.77
C LYS A 279 9.73 13.82 -17.64
N GLY A 280 9.64 12.78 -16.83
CA GLY A 280 8.42 12.01 -16.65
C GLY A 280 8.29 10.81 -17.61
N ASP A 281 8.93 10.80 -18.78
CA ASP A 281 8.88 9.63 -19.68
C ASP A 281 9.36 8.37 -18.95
N LEU A 282 8.70 7.24 -19.20
CA LEU A 282 9.08 5.96 -18.64
C LEU A 282 10.03 5.23 -19.57
N LEU A 283 11.18 4.83 -19.03
CA LEU A 283 12.23 4.05 -19.70
C LEU A 283 12.07 2.58 -19.36
N PHE A 284 11.99 1.72 -20.35
CA PHE A 284 11.80 0.27 -20.16
C PHE A 284 13.06 -0.50 -20.53
N PHE A 285 13.33 -1.54 -19.73
CA PHE A 285 14.49 -2.38 -19.87
C PHE A 285 14.07 -3.84 -19.95
N ALA A 286 14.64 -4.57 -20.92
CA ALA A 286 14.29 -5.94 -21.23
C ALA A 286 15.52 -6.86 -21.26
N TYR A 287 15.29 -8.15 -21.01
CA TYR A 287 16.31 -9.18 -21.18
C TYR A 287 16.80 -9.23 -22.64
N ASP A 288 17.80 -10.05 -22.89
CA ASP A 288 18.34 -10.31 -24.22
C ASP A 288 18.72 -9.02 -24.97
N GLU A 289 19.48 -8.14 -24.29
CA GLU A 289 19.99 -6.88 -24.86
C GLU A 289 18.85 -5.95 -25.35
N GLY A 290 17.73 -5.90 -24.60
CA GLY A 290 16.56 -5.06 -24.88
C GLY A 290 15.49 -5.72 -25.80
N GLU A 291 15.76 -6.88 -26.37
CA GLU A 291 14.86 -7.55 -27.30
C GLU A 291 13.93 -8.58 -26.64
N GLY A 292 14.17 -8.90 -25.37
CA GLY A 292 13.41 -9.89 -24.59
C GLY A 292 12.21 -9.33 -23.84
N SER A 293 11.84 -10.01 -22.76
CA SER A 293 10.75 -9.57 -21.89
C SER A 293 11.17 -8.39 -21.05
N VAL A 294 10.33 -7.34 -21.01
CA VAL A 294 10.52 -6.18 -20.11
C VAL A 294 10.49 -6.66 -18.66
N HIS A 295 11.52 -6.33 -17.91
CA HIS A 295 11.67 -6.71 -16.50
C HIS A 295 11.86 -5.51 -15.56
N HIS A 296 12.13 -4.31 -16.09
CA HIS A 296 12.37 -3.13 -15.30
C HIS A 296 11.84 -1.86 -15.98
N VAL A 297 11.56 -0.84 -15.15
CA VAL A 297 11.14 0.50 -15.58
C VAL A 297 11.76 1.55 -14.65
N GLY A 298 12.15 2.68 -15.23
CA GLY A 298 12.51 3.89 -14.52
C GLY A 298 11.86 5.11 -15.17
N MET A 299 11.91 6.25 -14.49
CA MET A 299 11.38 7.52 -15.00
C MET A 299 12.54 8.42 -15.39
N TYR A 300 12.52 8.95 -16.61
CA TYR A 300 13.51 9.92 -17.07
C TYR A 300 13.41 11.22 -16.26
N ALA A 301 14.50 11.61 -15.63
CA ALA A 301 14.55 12.77 -14.74
C ALA A 301 15.15 14.03 -15.39
N GLY A 302 15.51 13.94 -16.69
CA GLY A 302 16.16 15.01 -17.45
C GLY A 302 17.67 14.89 -17.46
N ASP A 303 18.31 15.54 -18.42
CA ASP A 303 19.78 15.66 -18.54
C ASP A 303 20.53 14.31 -18.51
N GLY A 304 19.92 13.24 -19.07
CA GLY A 304 20.49 11.89 -19.07
C GLY A 304 20.28 11.12 -17.78
N SER A 305 19.58 11.68 -16.79
CA SER A 305 19.35 11.02 -15.51
C SER A 305 18.02 10.23 -15.48
N MET A 306 17.96 9.20 -14.63
CA MET A 306 16.78 8.36 -14.41
C MET A 306 16.57 8.15 -12.91
N ILE A 307 15.33 8.30 -12.44
CA ILE A 307 14.90 7.92 -11.10
C ILE A 307 14.14 6.60 -11.13
N HIS A 308 14.45 5.68 -10.23
CA HIS A 308 13.82 4.37 -10.19
C HIS A 308 13.92 3.68 -8.81
N SER A 309 13.16 2.60 -8.64
CA SER A 309 13.31 1.63 -7.57
C SER A 309 13.95 0.37 -8.17
N PRO A 310 15.26 0.09 -7.97
CA PRO A 310 16.01 -0.84 -8.84
C PRO A 310 15.79 -2.32 -8.55
N ASN A 311 16.05 -2.77 -7.31
CA ASN A 311 15.98 -4.19 -6.92
C ASN A 311 16.03 -4.38 -5.40
N SER A 312 15.80 -5.62 -4.93
CA SER A 312 15.66 -5.98 -3.51
C SER A 312 16.88 -5.68 -2.61
N SER A 313 18.04 -5.38 -3.19
CA SER A 313 19.25 -5.01 -2.42
C SER A 313 19.49 -3.50 -2.34
N SER A 314 18.60 -2.69 -2.94
CA SER A 314 18.77 -1.25 -3.14
C SER A 314 17.58 -0.46 -2.60
N THR A 315 17.65 0.83 -2.80
CA THR A 315 16.61 1.80 -2.46
C THR A 315 16.25 2.61 -3.70
N VAL A 316 15.16 3.39 -3.66
CA VAL A 316 14.87 4.38 -4.70
C VAL A 316 16.06 5.30 -4.86
N GLU A 317 16.56 5.44 -6.08
CA GLU A 317 17.75 6.21 -6.40
C GLU A 317 17.66 6.95 -7.74
N ILE A 318 18.59 7.88 -7.96
CA ILE A 318 18.82 8.54 -9.25
C ILE A 318 20.12 8.02 -9.85
N ILE A 319 20.06 7.56 -11.09
CA ILE A 319 21.23 7.33 -11.93
C ILE A 319 21.44 8.61 -12.74
N GLU A 320 22.58 9.28 -12.55
CA GLU A 320 22.87 10.57 -13.21
C GLU A 320 23.08 10.43 -14.72
N ASP A 321 23.53 9.26 -15.18
CA ASP A 321 23.80 8.99 -16.59
C ASP A 321 23.43 7.53 -16.91
N TRP A 322 22.15 7.30 -17.19
CA TRP A 322 21.63 5.95 -17.43
C TRP A 322 22.18 5.36 -18.75
N GLU A 323 22.52 6.22 -19.71
CA GLU A 323 23.05 5.79 -21.01
C GLU A 323 24.48 5.26 -20.94
N ASN A 324 25.24 5.60 -19.89
CA ASN A 324 26.56 5.03 -19.60
C ASN A 324 26.52 4.02 -18.42
N SER A 325 25.33 3.53 -18.05
CA SER A 325 25.13 2.49 -17.04
C SER A 325 24.90 1.11 -17.67
N ALA A 326 24.72 0.10 -16.82
CA ALA A 326 24.36 -1.25 -17.26
C ALA A 326 22.97 -1.30 -17.96
N TYR A 327 22.12 -0.34 -17.69
CA TYR A 327 20.77 -0.25 -18.27
C TYR A 327 20.77 0.10 -19.77
N GLU A 328 21.82 0.72 -20.29
CA GLU A 328 21.90 1.11 -21.71
C GLU A 328 21.73 -0.08 -22.64
N ILE A 329 22.37 -1.21 -22.32
CA ILE A 329 22.33 -2.43 -23.15
C ILE A 329 20.93 -3.07 -23.15
N GLU A 330 20.17 -2.91 -22.05
CA GLU A 330 18.85 -3.50 -21.86
C GLU A 330 17.70 -2.56 -22.29
N PHE A 331 18.01 -1.35 -22.81
CA PHE A 331 16.99 -0.37 -23.19
C PHE A 331 16.08 -0.88 -24.30
N ALA A 332 14.78 -1.01 -23.99
CA ALA A 332 13.75 -1.59 -24.88
C ALA A 332 12.76 -0.54 -25.42
N GLY A 333 12.93 0.74 -25.04
CA GLY A 333 12.08 1.83 -25.48
C GLY A 333 11.55 2.70 -24.35
N ALA A 334 10.82 3.76 -24.74
CA ALA A 334 10.23 4.69 -23.79
C ALA A 334 8.77 4.99 -24.11
N ARG A 335 8.00 5.41 -23.08
CA ARG A 335 6.59 5.79 -23.18
C ARG A 335 6.31 7.09 -22.44
N ARG A 336 5.45 7.91 -23.01
CA ARG A 336 4.90 9.13 -22.43
C ARG A 336 3.43 8.94 -22.10
N TYR A 337 3.03 9.33 -20.89
CA TYR A 337 1.66 9.25 -20.40
C TYR A 337 1.05 10.62 -20.08
N ILE A 338 1.82 11.70 -20.21
CA ILE A 338 1.40 13.09 -20.07
C ILE A 338 1.45 13.80 -21.44
N GLU A 339 0.66 14.89 -21.60
CA GLU A 339 0.63 15.70 -22.82
C GLU A 339 1.82 16.68 -22.93
#